data_63f2d6fa0cc28798065fb3d8bd86db39
#
_entry.id   63f2d6fa0cc28798065fb3d8bd86db39
#
_cell.length_a   1.000
_cell.length_b   1.000
_cell.length_c   1.000
_cell.angle_alpha   90.00
_cell.angle_beta   90.00
_cell.angle_gamma   90.00
#
_symmetry.space_group_name_H-M   'P 1'
#
loop_
_entity.id
_entity.type
_entity.pdbx_description
1 polymer ?
#
loop_
_entity_poly.entity_id
_entity_poly.type
_entity_poly.pdbx_seq_one_letter_code
_entity_poly.pdbx_strand_id
1 'polypeptide(L)'
;GKTADWVIREMQSPQGGYYSTLDADSEGAEGTFYLWSPQEAEGLLEADEYQHLCGYYGLDREANFEGRWHLHNVQTVAELNQRLDSSSEQARGLLESAREKLFSAREKRIRPGRDEKILTAWNALMIKGMARAGRVLGETEYIASAERALGFIRESQWQNGRLLATHKDGRSALPAYLDDYAFLIDALLELLQTRWNSADLDFARQLAEVLLKHFQDPGNGGFFFTADDHEQLIQRPKPFTDDAIPAGNGVAALALNRLGHLVGEQRYMDAASRTLKAAWEHLVQVPHAHCALLEALEEQLYPPEIIIIRGSGKAIEQWQERANEQFAPRRLTLAIPTTETDLHPLLTKDHNGDQAAAYICSGNACEPAVTDFELFGKRLAESECTPPSAKERAFTGSAGSFKRARE
;
A
#
# COMPACT_ATOMS: atom_id res chain seq x y z
N GLY A 1 12.81 -5.41 0.14
CA GLY A 1 13.42 -5.57 1.46
C GLY A 1 14.02 -4.29 1.99
N LYS A 2 15.18 -3.82 1.51
CA LYS A 2 16.02 -2.75 2.13
C LYS A 2 15.26 -1.45 2.50
N THR A 3 14.27 -1.03 1.72
CA THR A 3 13.44 0.14 2.07
C THR A 3 12.55 -0.15 3.29
N ALA A 4 11.92 -1.32 3.35
CA ALA A 4 11.09 -1.70 4.48
C ALA A 4 11.93 -1.86 5.76
N ASP A 5 13.13 -2.44 5.65
CA ASP A 5 14.10 -2.55 6.78
C ASP A 5 14.48 -1.18 7.30
N TRP A 6 14.71 -0.21 6.39
CA TRP A 6 14.99 1.17 6.76
C TRP A 6 13.80 1.82 7.48
N VAL A 7 12.57 1.61 6.99
CA VAL A 7 11.36 2.15 7.63
C VAL A 7 11.22 1.64 9.06
N ILE A 8 11.41 0.34 9.28
CA ILE A 8 11.35 -0.25 10.63
C ILE A 8 12.42 0.35 11.54
N ARG A 9 13.66 0.44 11.05
CA ARG A 9 14.80 0.90 11.85
C ARG A 9 14.77 2.40 12.15
N GLU A 10 14.38 3.23 11.17
CA GLU A 10 14.54 4.68 11.27
C GLU A 10 13.23 5.43 11.56
N MET A 11 12.11 4.91 11.05
CA MET A 11 10.85 5.64 11.03
C MET A 11 9.79 5.05 11.95
N GLN A 12 9.91 3.80 12.43
CA GLN A 12 8.91 3.25 13.34
C GLN A 12 9.21 3.64 14.78
N SER A 13 8.22 4.22 15.45
CA SER A 13 8.31 4.59 16.86
C SER A 13 8.28 3.34 17.77
N PRO A 14 8.79 3.40 18.99
CA PRO A 14 8.65 2.33 19.98
C PRO A 14 7.19 1.96 20.28
N GLN A 15 6.25 2.88 20.08
CA GLN A 15 4.81 2.66 20.27
C GLN A 15 4.14 2.03 19.04
N GLY A 16 4.84 1.93 17.90
CA GLY A 16 4.38 1.26 16.69
C GLY A 16 4.09 2.18 15.51
N GLY A 17 3.63 3.41 15.71
CA GLY A 17 3.36 4.34 14.62
C GLY A 17 4.62 4.79 13.87
N TYR A 18 4.49 5.17 12.61
CA TYR A 18 5.59 5.69 11.80
C TYR A 18 5.66 7.22 11.91
N TYR A 19 6.87 7.73 12.13
CA TYR A 19 7.19 9.16 12.12
C TYR A 19 7.04 9.75 10.72
N SER A 20 6.82 11.07 10.62
CA SER A 20 6.46 11.70 9.36
C SER A 20 7.64 11.88 8.41
N THR A 21 8.77 12.41 8.85
CA THR A 21 9.90 12.70 7.96
C THR A 21 11.23 12.85 8.70
N LEU A 22 12.32 12.76 7.93
CA LEU A 22 13.63 13.21 8.32
C LEU A 22 13.93 14.55 7.62
N ASP A 23 14.67 15.43 8.29
CA ASP A 23 15.14 16.68 7.70
C ASP A 23 16.09 16.36 6.53
N ALA A 24 16.09 17.19 5.51
CA ALA A 24 17.08 17.13 4.45
C ALA A 24 18.46 17.57 4.95
N ASP A 25 18.47 18.47 5.94
CA ASP A 25 19.68 19.08 6.48
C ASP A 25 20.25 18.28 7.67
N SER A 26 21.56 18.18 7.71
CA SER A 26 22.33 17.78 8.87
C SER A 26 23.54 18.70 8.99
N GLU A 27 23.86 19.12 10.20
CA GLU A 27 25.00 20.06 10.47
C GLU A 27 24.92 21.37 9.67
N GLY A 28 23.70 21.83 9.35
CA GLY A 28 23.44 23.08 8.65
C GLY A 28 23.64 23.04 7.14
N ALA A 29 23.76 21.86 6.52
CA ALA A 29 23.84 21.69 5.08
C ALA A 29 23.02 20.47 4.60
N GLU A 30 22.41 20.60 3.43
CA GLU A 30 21.58 19.57 2.84
C GLU A 30 22.40 18.32 2.50
N GLY A 31 21.86 17.16 2.83
CA GLY A 31 22.39 15.87 2.45
C GLY A 31 23.66 15.41 3.17
N THR A 32 24.28 16.21 4.03
CA THR A 32 25.58 15.94 4.68
C THR A 32 25.68 14.53 5.26
N PHE A 33 24.61 14.03 5.88
CA PHE A 33 24.59 12.69 6.45
C PHE A 33 24.79 11.58 5.39
N TYR A 34 24.30 11.78 4.16
CA TYR A 34 24.29 10.78 3.10
C TYR A 34 25.39 10.94 2.06
N LEU A 35 26.04 12.12 2.01
CA LEU A 35 27.04 12.44 1.00
C LEU A 35 28.41 11.88 1.37
N TRP A 36 29.21 11.60 0.33
CA TRP A 36 30.54 11.06 0.45
C TRP A 36 31.54 11.90 -0.36
N SER A 37 32.81 11.81 -0.01
CA SER A 37 33.92 12.19 -0.89
C SER A 37 34.71 10.95 -1.28
N PRO A 38 35.42 10.95 -2.45
CA PRO A 38 36.29 9.85 -2.83
C PRO A 38 37.33 9.52 -1.75
N GLN A 39 37.96 10.53 -1.16
CA GLN A 39 39.00 10.38 -0.13
C GLN A 39 38.44 9.72 1.15
N GLU A 40 37.21 10.10 1.55
CA GLU A 40 36.56 9.51 2.72
C GLU A 40 36.23 8.04 2.47
N ALA A 41 35.71 7.70 1.29
CA ALA A 41 35.42 6.30 0.93
C ALA A 41 36.69 5.46 0.80
N GLU A 42 37.74 6.00 0.18
CA GLU A 42 39.04 5.33 0.03
C GLU A 42 39.69 5.02 1.39
N GLY A 43 39.58 5.94 2.35
CA GLY A 43 40.11 5.74 3.70
C GLY A 43 39.40 4.67 4.54
N LEU A 44 38.22 4.21 4.11
CA LEU A 44 37.40 3.21 4.82
C LEU A 44 37.43 1.82 4.19
N LEU A 45 37.88 1.71 2.94
CA LEU A 45 37.75 0.51 2.12
C LEU A 45 39.12 -0.05 1.71
N GLU A 46 39.15 -1.36 1.49
CA GLU A 46 40.28 -1.99 0.81
C GLU A 46 40.32 -1.59 -0.67
N ALA A 47 41.49 -1.67 -1.31
CA ALA A 47 41.69 -1.19 -2.68
C ALA A 47 40.69 -1.76 -3.70
N ASP A 48 40.41 -3.04 -3.63
CA ASP A 48 39.47 -3.73 -4.55
C ASP A 48 38.02 -3.31 -4.28
N GLU A 49 37.64 -3.16 -3.01
CA GLU A 49 36.33 -2.66 -2.59
C GLU A 49 36.11 -1.23 -3.09
N TYR A 50 37.11 -0.36 -2.89
CA TYR A 50 37.03 1.04 -3.33
C TYR A 50 36.92 1.12 -4.86
N GLN A 51 37.73 0.37 -5.60
CA GLN A 51 37.69 0.35 -7.06
C GLN A 51 36.31 -0.06 -7.58
N HIS A 52 35.71 -1.12 -7.01
CA HIS A 52 34.37 -1.57 -7.40
C HIS A 52 33.29 -0.59 -7.00
N LEU A 53 33.33 -0.05 -5.77
CA LEU A 53 32.40 0.94 -5.30
C LEU A 53 32.47 2.23 -6.12
N CYS A 54 33.67 2.74 -6.35
CA CYS A 54 33.95 3.94 -7.14
C CYS A 54 33.34 3.82 -8.54
N GLY A 55 33.58 2.70 -9.21
CA GLY A 55 33.03 2.44 -10.52
C GLY A 55 31.51 2.27 -10.54
N TYR A 56 30.96 1.55 -9.58
CA TYR A 56 29.53 1.26 -9.54
C TYR A 56 28.67 2.47 -9.17
N TYR A 57 29.15 3.33 -8.24
CA TYR A 57 28.45 4.49 -7.75
C TYR A 57 28.97 5.83 -8.30
N GLY A 58 29.94 5.81 -9.20
CA GLY A 58 30.37 7.00 -9.92
C GLY A 58 31.20 7.99 -9.11
N LEU A 59 31.96 7.54 -8.09
CA LEU A 59 32.89 8.42 -7.39
C LEU A 59 34.11 8.81 -8.26
N ASP A 60 34.32 8.13 -9.39
CA ASP A 60 35.30 8.45 -10.43
C ASP A 60 34.79 9.48 -11.46
N ARG A 61 33.57 9.99 -11.29
CA ARG A 61 32.94 11.00 -12.14
C ARG A 61 32.88 12.35 -11.44
N GLU A 62 32.35 13.34 -12.12
CA GLU A 62 32.08 14.64 -11.51
C GLU A 62 31.10 14.52 -10.33
N ALA A 63 31.29 15.33 -9.31
CA ALA A 63 30.40 15.39 -8.15
C ALA A 63 28.96 15.71 -8.58
N ASN A 64 28.00 15.02 -8.02
CA ASN A 64 26.59 15.11 -8.40
C ASN A 64 25.73 15.89 -7.41
N PHE A 65 26.31 16.37 -6.31
CA PHE A 65 25.61 17.16 -5.30
C PHE A 65 26.59 18.08 -4.55
N GLU A 66 26.60 19.39 -4.83
CA GLU A 66 27.39 20.43 -4.15
C GLU A 66 28.88 20.07 -3.90
N GLY A 67 29.52 19.52 -4.92
CA GLY A 67 30.94 19.13 -4.83
C GLY A 67 31.20 17.82 -4.08
N ARG A 68 30.16 17.10 -3.69
CA ARG A 68 30.20 15.76 -3.07
C ARG A 68 29.38 14.75 -3.88
N TRP A 69 29.36 13.50 -3.45
CA TRP A 69 28.71 12.41 -4.14
C TRP A 69 27.56 11.84 -3.32
N HIS A 70 26.37 11.91 -3.89
CA HIS A 70 25.26 11.06 -3.49
C HIS A 70 25.38 9.74 -4.27
N LEU A 71 25.53 8.62 -3.56
CA LEU A 71 25.79 7.32 -4.17
C LEU A 71 24.54 6.79 -4.88
N HIS A 72 24.61 6.64 -6.19
CA HIS A 72 23.58 6.01 -7.02
C HIS A 72 24.20 5.14 -8.10
N ASN A 73 23.49 4.15 -8.58
CA ASN A 73 24.02 3.23 -9.58
C ASN A 73 24.22 3.95 -10.92
N VAL A 74 25.45 4.03 -11.39
CA VAL A 74 25.80 4.65 -12.69
C VAL A 74 26.03 3.66 -13.80
N GLN A 75 26.09 2.36 -13.47
CA GLN A 75 26.25 1.25 -14.41
C GLN A 75 25.72 -0.05 -13.78
N THR A 76 25.53 -1.06 -14.59
CA THR A 76 25.16 -2.40 -14.12
C THR A 76 26.38 -3.17 -13.58
N VAL A 77 26.11 -4.22 -12.77
CA VAL A 77 27.20 -5.12 -12.32
C VAL A 77 27.89 -5.80 -13.49
N ALA A 78 27.18 -6.11 -14.58
CA ALA A 78 27.76 -6.73 -15.77
C ALA A 78 28.77 -5.79 -16.49
N GLU A 79 28.43 -4.51 -16.63
CA GLU A 79 29.32 -3.50 -17.19
C GLU A 79 30.56 -3.26 -16.30
N LEU A 80 30.34 -3.23 -14.96
CA LEU A 80 31.43 -3.13 -14.00
C LEU A 80 32.40 -4.30 -14.12
N ASN A 81 31.90 -5.53 -14.24
CA ASN A 81 32.69 -6.74 -14.38
C ASN A 81 33.56 -6.72 -15.66
N GLN A 82 33.00 -6.27 -16.78
CA GLN A 82 33.76 -6.11 -18.04
C GLN A 82 34.88 -5.08 -17.89
N ARG A 83 34.67 -4.02 -17.14
CA ARG A 83 35.63 -2.95 -16.91
C ARG A 83 36.77 -3.37 -15.98
N LEU A 84 36.46 -4.17 -14.94
CA LEU A 84 37.41 -4.55 -13.89
C LEU A 84 37.91 -5.97 -13.97
N ASP A 85 37.55 -6.72 -15.03
CA ASP A 85 37.88 -8.12 -15.24
C ASP A 85 37.58 -9.01 -14.01
N SER A 86 36.39 -8.81 -13.42
CA SER A 86 35.93 -9.52 -12.23
C SER A 86 34.74 -10.43 -12.52
N SER A 87 34.52 -11.47 -11.70
CA SER A 87 33.28 -12.24 -11.77
C SER A 87 32.11 -11.50 -11.12
N SER A 88 30.88 -11.84 -11.55
CA SER A 88 29.66 -11.24 -10.96
C SER A 88 29.52 -11.55 -9.47
N GLU A 89 29.99 -12.71 -9.02
CA GLU A 89 29.98 -13.09 -7.61
C GLU A 89 30.98 -12.26 -6.79
N GLN A 90 32.21 -12.14 -7.30
CA GLN A 90 33.26 -11.32 -6.68
C GLN A 90 32.84 -9.85 -6.58
N ALA A 91 32.34 -9.25 -7.66
CA ALA A 91 31.89 -7.86 -7.65
C ALA A 91 30.75 -7.61 -6.66
N ARG A 92 29.76 -8.53 -6.59
CA ARG A 92 28.68 -8.42 -5.61
C ARG A 92 29.17 -8.52 -4.17
N GLY A 93 30.09 -9.45 -3.88
CA GLY A 93 30.70 -9.59 -2.55
C GLY A 93 31.47 -8.35 -2.12
N LEU A 94 32.30 -7.79 -3.01
CA LEU A 94 33.05 -6.55 -2.75
C LEU A 94 32.14 -5.35 -2.56
N LEU A 95 31.10 -5.20 -3.39
CA LEU A 95 30.12 -4.11 -3.26
C LEU A 95 29.30 -4.23 -1.96
N GLU A 96 28.93 -5.43 -1.51
CA GLU A 96 28.20 -5.62 -0.27
C GLU A 96 29.09 -5.29 0.94
N SER A 97 30.32 -5.80 0.98
CA SER A 97 31.30 -5.47 2.02
C SER A 97 31.56 -3.95 2.09
N ALA A 98 31.77 -3.30 0.94
CA ALA A 98 31.96 -1.85 0.88
C ALA A 98 30.75 -1.09 1.43
N ARG A 99 29.52 -1.50 1.08
CA ARG A 99 28.29 -0.88 1.61
C ARG A 99 28.18 -0.99 3.12
N GLU A 100 28.48 -2.16 3.67
CA GLU A 100 28.44 -2.38 5.12
C GLU A 100 29.45 -1.50 5.86
N LYS A 101 30.68 -1.35 5.34
CA LYS A 101 31.67 -0.47 5.91
C LYS A 101 31.26 1.00 5.85
N LEU A 102 30.76 1.47 4.70
CA LEU A 102 30.26 2.82 4.53
C LEU A 102 29.03 3.06 5.40
N PHE A 103 28.10 2.11 5.47
CA PHE A 103 26.94 2.19 6.35
C PHE A 103 27.37 2.36 7.81
N SER A 104 28.28 1.52 8.29
CA SER A 104 28.81 1.57 9.67
C SER A 104 29.52 2.89 9.98
N ALA A 105 30.22 3.48 9.00
CA ALA A 105 30.85 4.79 9.15
C ALA A 105 29.82 5.92 9.18
N ARG A 106 28.79 5.86 8.30
CA ARG A 106 27.71 6.85 8.26
C ARG A 106 26.91 6.89 9.56
N GLU A 107 26.64 5.76 10.16
CA GLU A 107 25.89 5.66 11.42
C GLU A 107 26.57 6.40 12.60
N LYS A 108 27.85 6.76 12.47
CA LYS A 108 28.59 7.57 13.46
C LYS A 108 28.47 9.07 13.23
N ARG A 109 27.91 9.49 12.09
CA ARG A 109 27.69 10.90 11.76
C ARG A 109 26.52 11.48 12.55
N ILE A 110 26.46 12.80 12.63
CA ILE A 110 25.30 13.52 13.18
C ILE A 110 24.11 13.29 12.27
N ARG A 111 23.05 12.67 12.82
CA ARG A 111 21.83 12.38 12.08
C ARG A 111 21.03 13.64 11.79
N PRO A 112 20.31 13.67 10.66
CA PRO A 112 19.32 14.72 10.40
C PRO A 112 18.22 14.70 11.47
N GLY A 113 17.61 15.85 11.72
CA GLY A 113 16.44 15.98 12.58
C GLY A 113 15.29 15.09 12.10
N ARG A 114 14.51 14.52 13.03
CA ARG A 114 13.32 13.74 12.71
C ARG A 114 12.06 14.48 13.19
N ASP A 115 11.10 14.68 12.31
CA ASP A 115 9.77 15.12 12.72
C ASP A 115 8.98 13.92 13.26
N GLU A 116 8.86 13.88 14.56
CA GLU A 116 8.23 12.75 15.28
C GLU A 116 6.69 12.82 15.32
N LYS A 117 6.08 13.66 14.50
CA LYS A 117 4.63 13.57 14.29
C LYS A 117 4.28 12.23 13.63
N ILE A 118 3.21 11.61 14.09
CA ILE A 118 2.62 10.42 13.51
C ILE A 118 1.31 10.86 12.86
N LEU A 119 1.30 10.91 11.54
CA LEU A 119 0.14 11.36 10.74
C LEU A 119 -0.67 10.14 10.33
N THR A 120 -1.98 10.14 10.59
CA THR A 120 -2.87 8.99 10.34
C THR A 120 -2.86 8.58 8.87
N ALA A 121 -3.03 9.52 7.93
CA ALA A 121 -3.02 9.24 6.50
C ALA A 121 -1.70 8.61 6.02
N TRP A 122 -0.56 9.15 6.44
CA TRP A 122 0.74 8.62 6.02
C TRP A 122 1.05 7.27 6.66
N ASN A 123 0.62 7.06 7.90
CA ASN A 123 0.69 5.75 8.54
C ASN A 123 -0.16 4.73 7.81
N ALA A 124 -1.36 5.09 7.38
CA ALA A 124 -2.21 4.19 6.59
C ALA A 124 -1.55 3.78 5.26
N LEU A 125 -0.94 4.72 4.52
CA LEU A 125 -0.16 4.41 3.32
C LEU A 125 1.02 3.48 3.61
N MET A 126 1.75 3.72 4.72
CA MET A 126 2.87 2.88 5.11
C MET A 126 2.42 1.50 5.58
N ILE A 127 1.32 1.38 6.32
CA ILE A 127 0.70 0.10 6.70
C ILE A 127 0.38 -0.73 5.46
N LYS A 128 -0.28 -0.12 4.44
CA LYS A 128 -0.55 -0.78 3.16
C LYS A 128 0.73 -1.25 2.48
N GLY A 129 1.74 -0.38 2.41
CA GLY A 129 3.03 -0.69 1.78
C GLY A 129 3.78 -1.83 2.47
N MET A 130 3.83 -1.83 3.80
CA MET A 130 4.49 -2.86 4.61
C MET A 130 3.73 -4.19 4.56
N ALA A 131 2.40 -4.18 4.63
CA ALA A 131 1.56 -5.37 4.49
C ALA A 131 1.78 -6.03 3.12
N ARG A 132 1.74 -5.25 2.05
CA ARG A 132 1.99 -5.74 0.68
C ARG A 132 3.41 -6.27 0.51
N ALA A 133 4.42 -5.56 1.02
CA ALA A 133 5.81 -6.00 0.98
C ALA A 133 5.98 -7.33 1.73
N GLY A 134 5.41 -7.45 2.93
CA GLY A 134 5.45 -8.68 3.71
C GLY A 134 4.82 -9.85 2.98
N ARG A 135 3.64 -9.65 2.39
CA ARG A 135 2.93 -10.68 1.62
C ARG A 135 3.69 -11.12 0.37
N VAL A 136 4.23 -10.18 -0.42
CA VAL A 136 4.90 -10.49 -1.69
C VAL A 136 6.31 -11.06 -1.49
N LEU A 137 7.02 -10.63 -0.44
CA LEU A 137 8.39 -11.08 -0.16
C LEU A 137 8.45 -12.25 0.83
N GLY A 138 7.33 -12.63 1.44
CA GLY A 138 7.29 -13.65 2.49
C GLY A 138 7.88 -13.20 3.83
N GLU A 139 7.93 -11.88 4.09
CA GLU A 139 8.61 -11.30 5.25
C GLU A 139 7.60 -10.95 6.36
N THR A 140 7.50 -11.81 7.35
CA THR A 140 6.54 -11.64 8.46
C THR A 140 6.82 -10.43 9.33
N GLU A 141 8.07 -9.95 9.41
CA GLU A 141 8.44 -8.77 10.18
C GLU A 141 7.79 -7.49 9.62
N TYR A 142 7.64 -7.39 8.29
CA TYR A 142 6.96 -6.25 7.66
C TYR A 142 5.47 -6.25 7.98
N ILE A 143 4.84 -7.42 8.00
CA ILE A 143 3.44 -7.57 8.41
C ILE A 143 3.28 -7.17 9.88
N ALA A 144 4.14 -7.68 10.76
CA ALA A 144 4.12 -7.35 12.18
C ALA A 144 4.36 -5.84 12.43
N SER A 145 5.22 -5.20 11.63
CA SER A 145 5.43 -3.74 11.66
C SER A 145 4.13 -2.99 11.30
N ALA A 146 3.44 -3.41 10.24
CA ALA A 146 2.16 -2.82 9.84
C ALA A 146 1.08 -3.00 10.92
N GLU A 147 1.03 -4.17 11.56
CA GLU A 147 0.09 -4.46 12.66
C GLU A 147 0.35 -3.58 13.89
N ARG A 148 1.61 -3.38 14.26
CA ARG A 148 1.96 -2.45 15.35
C ARG A 148 1.49 -1.03 15.05
N ALA A 149 1.64 -0.56 13.80
CA ALA A 149 1.19 0.77 13.41
C ALA A 149 -0.34 0.89 13.40
N LEU A 150 -1.06 -0.14 12.96
CA LEU A 150 -2.52 -0.20 13.06
C LEU A 150 -2.99 -0.19 14.52
N GLY A 151 -2.34 -0.99 15.37
CA GLY A 151 -2.60 -1.01 16.82
C GLY A 151 -2.45 0.38 17.45
N PHE A 152 -1.36 1.06 17.12
CA PHE A 152 -1.13 2.44 17.56
C PHE A 152 -2.26 3.40 17.13
N ILE A 153 -2.72 3.35 15.87
CA ILE A 153 -3.84 4.19 15.40
C ILE A 153 -5.11 3.90 16.19
N ARG A 154 -5.43 2.62 16.41
CA ARG A 154 -6.63 2.23 17.17
C ARG A 154 -6.61 2.72 18.62
N GLU A 155 -5.46 2.58 19.28
CA GLU A 155 -5.32 2.93 20.69
C GLU A 155 -5.22 4.44 20.92
N SER A 156 -4.53 5.15 20.03
CA SER A 156 -4.16 6.55 20.24
C SER A 156 -4.99 7.54 19.42
N GLN A 157 -5.33 7.21 18.16
CA GLN A 157 -5.94 8.14 17.21
C GLN A 157 -7.42 7.85 16.93
N TRP A 158 -7.95 6.67 17.28
CA TRP A 158 -9.38 6.39 17.19
C TRP A 158 -10.06 6.68 18.53
N GLN A 159 -10.82 7.79 18.61
CA GLN A 159 -11.43 8.24 19.84
C GLN A 159 -12.92 8.61 19.60
N ASN A 160 -13.80 8.12 20.43
CA ASN A 160 -15.25 8.40 20.38
C ASN A 160 -15.88 8.15 19.00
N GLY A 161 -15.43 7.11 18.29
CA GLY A 161 -15.92 6.77 16.94
C GLY A 161 -15.41 7.70 15.83
N ARG A 162 -14.34 8.46 16.05
CA ARG A 162 -13.74 9.37 15.07
C ARG A 162 -12.21 9.25 15.10
N LEU A 163 -11.59 9.40 13.92
CA LEU A 163 -10.13 9.50 13.81
C LEU A 163 -9.65 10.90 14.16
N LEU A 164 -8.44 10.97 14.70
CA LEU A 164 -7.63 12.17 14.83
C LEU A 164 -6.48 12.12 13.81
N ALA A 165 -6.15 13.26 13.21
CA ALA A 165 -5.20 13.33 12.09
C ALA A 165 -3.75 13.17 12.49
N THR A 166 -3.37 13.55 13.71
CA THR A 166 -1.97 13.62 14.14
C THR A 166 -1.77 13.18 15.58
N HIS A 167 -0.60 12.61 15.86
CA HIS A 167 -0.12 12.33 17.22
C HIS A 167 1.32 12.81 17.37
N LYS A 168 1.62 13.50 18.47
CA LYS A 168 2.96 13.91 18.87
C LYS A 168 3.02 14.08 20.39
N ASP A 169 4.17 13.75 21.00
CA ASP A 169 4.43 13.95 22.42
C ASP A 169 3.32 13.37 23.33
N GLY A 170 2.84 12.17 23.00
CA GLY A 170 1.80 11.47 23.77
C GLY A 170 0.39 12.04 23.58
N ARG A 171 0.15 12.96 22.65
CA ARG A 171 -1.15 13.59 22.42
C ARG A 171 -1.59 13.48 20.97
N SER A 172 -2.80 12.95 20.78
CA SER A 172 -3.50 13.00 19.49
C SER A 172 -4.35 14.26 19.38
N ALA A 173 -4.39 14.84 18.18
CA ALA A 173 -5.06 16.12 17.94
C ALA A 173 -5.56 16.21 16.49
N LEU A 174 -6.41 17.22 16.26
CA LEU A 174 -7.07 17.59 15.02
C LEU A 174 -8.06 16.51 14.53
N PRO A 175 -9.31 16.85 14.26
CA PRO A 175 -10.24 15.97 13.57
C PRO A 175 -9.66 15.51 12.24
N ALA A 176 -9.73 14.21 11.96
CA ALA A 176 -9.17 13.62 10.76
C ALA A 176 -9.90 14.07 9.50
N TYR A 177 -9.17 14.01 8.38
CA TYR A 177 -9.61 14.40 7.05
C TYR A 177 -10.01 13.18 6.22
N LEU A 178 -10.54 13.40 5.01
CA LEU A 178 -10.92 12.36 4.07
C LEU A 178 -9.80 11.31 3.87
N ASP A 179 -8.57 11.77 3.67
CA ASP A 179 -7.41 10.93 3.37
C ASP A 179 -7.11 9.94 4.52
N ASP A 180 -7.25 10.40 5.77
CA ASP A 180 -7.03 9.55 6.95
C ASP A 180 -7.96 8.33 6.96
N TYR A 181 -9.23 8.54 6.64
CA TYR A 181 -10.22 7.47 6.58
C TYR A 181 -10.04 6.59 5.35
N ALA A 182 -9.91 7.20 4.17
CA ALA A 182 -9.83 6.49 2.90
C ALA A 182 -8.61 5.57 2.84
N PHE A 183 -7.44 6.09 3.22
CA PHE A 183 -6.20 5.33 3.20
C PHE A 183 -6.19 4.23 4.27
N LEU A 184 -6.81 4.46 5.43
CA LEU A 184 -6.88 3.45 6.48
C LEU A 184 -7.82 2.30 6.11
N ILE A 185 -8.95 2.55 5.45
CA ILE A 185 -9.81 1.48 4.91
C ILE A 185 -9.03 0.64 3.91
N ASP A 186 -8.32 1.27 2.98
CA ASP A 186 -7.52 0.58 1.95
C ASP A 186 -6.37 -0.23 2.57
N ALA A 187 -5.71 0.30 3.60
CA ALA A 187 -4.69 -0.40 4.36
C ALA A 187 -5.24 -1.64 5.10
N LEU A 188 -6.42 -1.52 5.70
CA LEU A 188 -7.09 -2.64 6.36
C LEU A 188 -7.45 -3.76 5.37
N LEU A 189 -7.93 -3.41 4.18
CA LEU A 189 -8.20 -4.38 3.12
C LEU A 189 -6.91 -5.08 2.62
N GLU A 190 -5.77 -4.41 2.62
CA GLU A 190 -4.48 -5.05 2.30
C GLU A 190 -4.00 -5.96 3.44
N LEU A 191 -4.13 -5.54 4.71
CA LEU A 191 -3.78 -6.38 5.86
C LEU A 191 -4.62 -7.65 5.94
N LEU A 192 -5.91 -7.59 5.68
CA LEU A 192 -6.80 -8.75 5.63
C LEU A 192 -6.36 -9.81 4.62
N GLN A 193 -5.61 -9.42 3.59
CA GLN A 193 -5.02 -10.34 2.61
C GLN A 193 -3.71 -10.99 3.11
N THR A 194 -3.08 -10.45 4.14
CA THR A 194 -1.89 -11.06 4.75
C THR A 194 -2.25 -12.06 5.82
N ARG A 195 -3.25 -11.72 6.60
CA ARG A 195 -3.82 -12.56 7.65
C ARG A 195 -5.24 -12.11 7.93
N TRP A 196 -6.10 -13.04 8.29
CA TRP A 196 -7.48 -12.71 8.65
C TRP A 196 -7.57 -12.17 10.08
N ASN A 197 -8.39 -11.12 10.24
CA ASN A 197 -8.81 -10.61 11.54
C ASN A 197 -10.19 -9.93 11.39
N SER A 198 -11.23 -10.55 11.96
CA SER A 198 -12.61 -10.04 11.88
C SER A 198 -12.75 -8.62 12.43
N ALA A 199 -12.00 -8.27 13.49
CA ALA A 199 -12.01 -6.92 14.05
C ALA A 199 -11.42 -5.86 13.09
N ASP A 200 -10.54 -6.24 12.14
CA ASP A 200 -10.05 -5.32 11.12
C ASP A 200 -11.10 -5.04 10.05
N LEU A 201 -11.88 -6.04 9.67
CA LEU A 201 -13.02 -5.84 8.77
C LEU A 201 -14.09 -4.95 9.40
N ASP A 202 -14.42 -5.18 10.67
CA ASP A 202 -15.39 -4.35 11.40
C ASP A 202 -14.90 -2.91 11.55
N PHE A 203 -13.60 -2.72 11.76
CA PHE A 203 -13.03 -1.39 11.81
C PHE A 203 -13.09 -0.68 10.46
N ALA A 204 -12.79 -1.38 9.36
CA ALA A 204 -12.95 -0.82 8.01
C ALA A 204 -14.41 -0.38 7.74
N ARG A 205 -15.40 -1.17 8.19
CA ARG A 205 -16.82 -0.80 8.10
C ARG A 205 -17.16 0.42 8.94
N GLN A 206 -16.66 0.52 10.17
CA GLN A 206 -16.87 1.71 11.02
C GLN A 206 -16.31 2.98 10.36
N LEU A 207 -15.11 2.91 9.79
CA LEU A 207 -14.51 4.02 9.06
C LEU A 207 -15.33 4.41 7.82
N ALA A 208 -15.83 3.43 7.07
CA ALA A 208 -16.69 3.67 5.90
C ALA A 208 -18.01 4.35 6.28
N GLU A 209 -18.64 3.97 7.40
CA GLU A 209 -19.86 4.66 7.88
C GLU A 209 -19.58 6.12 8.26
N VAL A 210 -18.41 6.43 8.84
CA VAL A 210 -18.01 7.82 9.11
C VAL A 210 -17.82 8.58 7.80
N LEU A 211 -17.18 8.00 6.78
CA LEU A 211 -17.02 8.64 5.46
C LEU A 211 -18.39 8.97 4.84
N LEU A 212 -19.29 8.00 4.78
CA LEU A 212 -20.61 8.20 4.19
C LEU A 212 -21.41 9.25 4.94
N LYS A 213 -21.35 9.23 6.27
CA LYS A 213 -22.14 10.12 7.12
C LYS A 213 -21.64 11.57 7.11
N HIS A 214 -20.33 11.77 7.17
CA HIS A 214 -19.75 13.08 7.49
C HIS A 214 -18.99 13.74 6.33
N PHE A 215 -18.59 12.97 5.32
CA PHE A 215 -17.77 13.49 4.22
C PHE A 215 -18.46 13.47 2.87
N GLN A 216 -19.44 12.57 2.65
CA GLN A 216 -20.09 12.41 1.36
C GLN A 216 -20.84 13.66 0.93
N ASP A 217 -20.72 14.05 -0.36
CA ASP A 217 -21.61 15.02 -0.99
C ASP A 217 -22.87 14.29 -1.51
N PRO A 218 -24.01 14.42 -0.83
CA PRO A 218 -25.23 13.73 -1.22
C PRO A 218 -25.84 14.26 -2.53
N GLY A 219 -25.52 15.51 -2.91
CA GLY A 219 -26.05 16.15 -4.13
C GLY A 219 -25.24 15.79 -5.38
N ASN A 220 -23.93 16.04 -5.34
CA ASN A 220 -23.07 15.99 -6.53
C ASN A 220 -22.12 14.81 -6.58
N GLY A 221 -22.09 13.97 -5.53
CA GLY A 221 -21.15 12.84 -5.41
C GLY A 221 -19.74 13.28 -5.01
N GLY A 222 -18.88 12.28 -4.76
CA GLY A 222 -17.58 12.50 -4.16
C GLY A 222 -17.64 12.83 -2.68
N PHE A 223 -16.49 13.09 -2.09
CA PHE A 223 -16.31 13.37 -0.68
C PHE A 223 -15.61 14.70 -0.48
N PHE A 224 -16.10 15.50 0.44
CA PHE A 224 -15.41 16.69 0.91
C PHE A 224 -14.15 16.31 1.68
N PHE A 225 -13.13 17.14 1.64
CA PHE A 225 -11.88 16.89 2.36
C PHE A 225 -12.06 16.95 3.88
N THR A 226 -12.95 17.83 4.37
CA THR A 226 -13.29 17.98 5.79
C THR A 226 -14.69 17.43 6.10
N ALA A 227 -14.88 16.91 7.31
CA ALA A 227 -16.18 16.48 7.81
C ALA A 227 -17.18 17.64 7.89
N ASP A 228 -18.49 17.32 7.93
CA ASP A 228 -19.57 18.30 8.03
C ASP A 228 -19.66 18.99 9.40
N ASP A 229 -19.12 18.34 10.43
CA ASP A 229 -19.01 18.82 11.80
C ASP A 229 -17.63 19.41 12.15
N HIS A 230 -16.79 19.67 11.14
CA HIS A 230 -15.52 20.38 11.27
C HIS A 230 -15.79 21.89 11.52
N GLU A 231 -14.73 22.66 11.86
CA GLU A 231 -14.85 24.12 11.95
C GLU A 231 -15.44 24.71 10.66
N GLN A 232 -16.15 25.81 10.78
CA GLN A 232 -16.78 26.46 9.62
C GLN A 232 -15.72 27.05 8.71
N LEU A 233 -15.50 26.43 7.54
CA LEU A 233 -14.59 26.89 6.50
C LEU A 233 -15.33 27.78 5.49
N ILE A 234 -14.60 28.69 4.84
CA ILE A 234 -15.12 29.50 3.73
C ILE A 234 -15.54 28.59 2.57
N GLN A 235 -14.78 27.50 2.32
CA GLN A 235 -15.06 26.50 1.31
C GLN A 235 -14.64 25.11 1.81
N ARG A 236 -15.45 24.10 1.51
CA ARG A 236 -15.11 22.69 1.70
C ARG A 236 -14.66 22.11 0.36
N PRO A 237 -13.36 21.89 0.12
CA PRO A 237 -12.86 21.35 -1.15
C PRO A 237 -13.21 19.87 -1.31
N LYS A 238 -13.30 19.42 -2.57
CA LYS A 238 -13.36 18.02 -2.96
C LYS A 238 -12.18 17.74 -3.91
N PRO A 239 -10.99 17.42 -3.42
CA PRO A 239 -9.83 17.15 -4.26
C PRO A 239 -10.00 15.84 -5.01
N PHE A 240 -9.76 15.86 -6.34
CA PHE A 240 -9.76 14.69 -7.20
C PHE A 240 -8.38 14.40 -7.79
N THR A 241 -7.49 15.38 -7.80
CA THR A 241 -6.17 15.30 -8.40
C THR A 241 -5.17 14.67 -7.44
N ASP A 242 -4.40 13.70 -7.95
CA ASP A 242 -3.25 13.17 -7.24
C ASP A 242 -2.13 14.22 -7.19
N ASP A 243 -1.39 14.23 -6.09
CA ASP A 243 -0.21 15.05 -5.88
C ASP A 243 0.95 14.15 -5.40
N ALA A 244 1.73 14.55 -4.42
CA ALA A 244 2.76 13.73 -3.79
C ALA A 244 2.19 12.42 -3.17
N ILE A 245 0.91 12.46 -2.82
CA ILE A 245 0.13 11.29 -2.37
C ILE A 245 -1.13 11.15 -3.25
N PRO A 246 -1.74 9.94 -3.30
CA PRO A 246 -2.99 9.73 -4.02
C PRO A 246 -4.12 10.62 -3.50
N ALA A 247 -5.03 11.04 -4.36
CA ALA A 247 -6.22 11.80 -3.95
C ALA A 247 -7.14 10.94 -3.07
N GLY A 248 -7.56 11.47 -1.93
CA GLY A 248 -8.47 10.77 -1.01
C GLY A 248 -9.78 10.33 -1.65
N ASN A 249 -10.33 11.10 -2.59
CA ASN A 249 -11.52 10.70 -3.36
C ASN A 249 -11.28 9.48 -4.23
N GLY A 250 -10.10 9.35 -4.85
CA GLY A 250 -9.74 8.19 -5.66
C GLY A 250 -9.62 6.94 -4.80
N VAL A 251 -8.88 7.04 -3.70
CA VAL A 251 -8.70 5.92 -2.77
C VAL A 251 -10.01 5.56 -2.06
N ALA A 252 -10.84 6.55 -1.67
CA ALA A 252 -12.15 6.28 -1.10
C ALA A 252 -13.05 5.50 -2.07
N ALA A 253 -13.07 5.89 -3.36
CA ALA A 253 -13.85 5.18 -4.37
C ALA A 253 -13.37 3.72 -4.53
N LEU A 254 -12.05 3.48 -4.61
CA LEU A 254 -11.47 2.14 -4.70
C LEU A 254 -11.78 1.30 -3.45
N ALA A 255 -11.48 1.84 -2.26
CA ALA A 255 -11.63 1.11 -1.00
C ALA A 255 -13.10 0.80 -0.69
N LEU A 256 -14.01 1.73 -0.92
CA LEU A 256 -15.45 1.52 -0.74
C LEU A 256 -16.01 0.52 -1.77
N ASN A 257 -15.55 0.55 -3.02
CA ASN A 257 -15.94 -0.45 -4.02
C ASN A 257 -15.52 -1.86 -3.58
N ARG A 258 -14.27 -2.05 -3.18
CA ARG A 258 -13.74 -3.32 -2.66
C ARG A 258 -14.47 -3.80 -1.41
N LEU A 259 -14.62 -2.92 -0.42
CA LEU A 259 -15.34 -3.24 0.82
C LEU A 259 -16.80 -3.57 0.52
N GLY A 260 -17.46 -2.82 -0.38
CA GLY A 260 -18.83 -3.07 -0.80
C GLY A 260 -19.03 -4.44 -1.41
N HIS A 261 -18.14 -4.86 -2.31
CA HIS A 261 -18.16 -6.21 -2.88
C HIS A 261 -17.87 -7.30 -1.83
N LEU A 262 -16.95 -7.02 -0.89
CA LEU A 262 -16.56 -7.97 0.15
C LEU A 262 -17.70 -8.26 1.14
N VAL A 263 -18.46 -7.25 1.53
CA VAL A 263 -19.56 -7.37 2.51
C VAL A 263 -20.95 -7.23 1.91
N GLY A 264 -21.08 -7.13 0.57
CA GLY A 264 -22.37 -6.98 -0.10
C GLY A 264 -23.12 -5.69 0.23
N GLU A 265 -22.43 -4.62 0.58
CA GLU A 265 -23.04 -3.36 0.97
C GLU A 265 -23.16 -2.41 -0.23
N GLN A 266 -24.36 -2.34 -0.81
CA GLN A 266 -24.62 -1.57 -2.02
C GLN A 266 -24.34 -0.06 -1.84
N ARG A 267 -24.57 0.50 -0.64
CA ARG A 267 -24.31 1.93 -0.38
C ARG A 267 -22.86 2.32 -0.59
N TYR A 268 -21.91 1.41 -0.30
CA TYR A 268 -20.49 1.65 -0.51
C TYR A 268 -20.15 1.69 -2.01
N MET A 269 -20.68 0.73 -2.78
CA MET A 269 -20.50 0.68 -4.24
C MET A 269 -21.17 1.89 -4.93
N ASP A 270 -22.34 2.30 -4.47
CA ASP A 270 -23.03 3.49 -5.00
C ASP A 270 -22.23 4.77 -4.70
N ALA A 271 -21.65 4.90 -3.52
CA ALA A 271 -20.79 6.03 -3.16
C ALA A 271 -19.54 6.09 -4.05
N ALA A 272 -18.89 4.96 -4.29
CA ALA A 272 -17.75 4.84 -5.21
C ALA A 272 -18.14 5.26 -6.65
N SER A 273 -19.25 4.71 -7.17
CA SER A 273 -19.77 5.05 -8.50
C SER A 273 -20.08 6.54 -8.66
N ARG A 274 -20.71 7.15 -7.63
CA ARG A 274 -21.02 8.58 -7.63
C ARG A 274 -19.76 9.44 -7.56
N THR A 275 -18.72 9.00 -6.87
CA THR A 275 -17.42 9.69 -6.84
C THR A 275 -16.77 9.71 -8.22
N LEU A 276 -16.75 8.57 -8.92
CA LEU A 276 -16.22 8.47 -10.27
C LEU A 276 -16.99 9.33 -11.27
N LYS A 277 -18.32 9.38 -11.14
CA LYS A 277 -19.16 10.27 -11.98
C LYS A 277 -18.87 11.75 -11.72
N ALA A 278 -18.70 12.15 -10.47
CA ALA A 278 -18.35 13.52 -10.11
C ALA A 278 -16.97 13.95 -10.63
N ALA A 279 -16.03 13.00 -10.69
CA ALA A 279 -14.67 13.24 -11.19
C ALA A 279 -14.50 13.06 -12.70
N TRP A 280 -15.56 12.69 -13.45
CA TRP A 280 -15.46 12.25 -14.84
C TRP A 280 -14.80 13.28 -15.79
N GLU A 281 -15.17 14.54 -15.68
CA GLU A 281 -14.60 15.60 -16.50
C GLU A 281 -13.10 15.77 -16.26
N HIS A 282 -12.67 15.70 -14.99
CA HIS A 282 -11.26 15.75 -14.60
C HIS A 282 -10.47 14.56 -15.17
N LEU A 283 -11.03 13.34 -15.04
CA LEU A 283 -10.44 12.12 -15.59
C LEU A 283 -10.22 12.19 -17.10
N VAL A 284 -11.18 12.72 -17.84
CA VAL A 284 -11.09 12.80 -19.31
C VAL A 284 -10.08 13.86 -19.76
N GLN A 285 -10.00 14.97 -19.05
CA GLN A 285 -9.13 16.09 -19.42
C GLN A 285 -7.65 15.81 -19.12
N VAL A 286 -7.34 15.29 -17.93
CA VAL A 286 -5.96 15.09 -17.45
C VAL A 286 -5.82 13.73 -16.74
N PRO A 287 -5.93 12.60 -17.45
CA PRO A 287 -5.99 11.27 -16.84
C PRO A 287 -4.74 10.92 -15.99
N HIS A 288 -3.56 11.38 -16.39
CA HIS A 288 -2.32 11.10 -15.68
C HIS A 288 -2.18 11.82 -14.32
N ALA A 289 -3.01 12.82 -14.06
CA ALA A 289 -3.08 13.49 -12.76
C ALA A 289 -4.15 12.87 -11.83
N HIS A 290 -4.75 11.75 -12.22
CA HIS A 290 -5.86 11.11 -11.51
C HIS A 290 -5.72 9.58 -11.47
N CYS A 291 -4.50 9.07 -11.25
CA CYS A 291 -4.20 7.64 -11.29
C CYS A 291 -5.00 6.84 -10.25
N ALA A 292 -5.19 7.39 -9.05
CA ALA A 292 -6.02 6.75 -8.01
C ALA A 292 -7.49 6.58 -8.44
N LEU A 293 -8.04 7.56 -9.16
CA LEU A 293 -9.38 7.46 -9.73
C LEU A 293 -9.44 6.50 -10.92
N LEU A 294 -8.37 6.39 -11.72
CA LEU A 294 -8.30 5.42 -12.82
C LEU A 294 -8.27 3.99 -12.29
N GLU A 295 -7.55 3.71 -11.19
CA GLU A 295 -7.57 2.41 -10.52
C GLU A 295 -8.99 2.07 -10.03
N ALA A 296 -9.66 3.02 -9.39
CA ALA A 296 -11.05 2.86 -8.96
C ALA A 296 -12.03 2.66 -10.13
N LEU A 297 -11.82 3.36 -11.25
CA LEU A 297 -12.64 3.21 -12.47
C LEU A 297 -12.44 1.83 -13.10
N GLU A 298 -11.21 1.32 -13.14
CA GLU A 298 -10.94 -0.03 -13.63
C GLU A 298 -11.73 -1.07 -12.84
N GLU A 299 -11.74 -1.00 -11.52
CA GLU A 299 -12.49 -1.95 -10.68
C GLU A 299 -14.02 -1.71 -10.68
N GLN A 300 -14.48 -0.51 -11.00
CA GLN A 300 -15.90 -0.26 -11.24
C GLN A 300 -16.38 -0.89 -12.55
N LEU A 301 -15.52 -0.92 -13.58
CA LEU A 301 -15.83 -1.54 -14.88
C LEU A 301 -15.62 -3.05 -14.87
N TYR A 302 -14.64 -3.52 -14.12
CA TYR A 302 -14.26 -4.91 -13.95
C TYR A 302 -14.18 -5.23 -12.46
N PRO A 303 -15.28 -5.70 -11.85
CA PRO A 303 -15.36 -5.96 -10.41
C PRO A 303 -14.19 -6.79 -9.90
N PRO A 304 -13.74 -6.56 -8.66
CA PRO A 304 -12.64 -7.33 -8.09
C PRO A 304 -12.99 -8.81 -7.99
N GLU A 305 -11.99 -9.65 -8.24
CA GLU A 305 -12.07 -11.07 -7.93
C GLU A 305 -11.80 -11.27 -6.44
N ILE A 306 -12.73 -11.89 -5.73
CA ILE A 306 -12.60 -12.18 -4.29
C ILE A 306 -12.41 -13.69 -4.12
N ILE A 307 -11.25 -14.07 -3.59
CA ILE A 307 -10.93 -15.45 -3.26
C ILE A 307 -11.00 -15.63 -1.75
N ILE A 308 -11.91 -16.49 -1.30
CA ILE A 308 -12.04 -16.88 0.09
C ILE A 308 -11.48 -18.28 0.24
N ILE A 309 -10.36 -18.42 0.95
CA ILE A 309 -9.75 -19.69 1.27
C ILE A 309 -10.18 -20.07 2.69
N ARG A 310 -10.83 -21.24 2.83
CA ARG A 310 -11.19 -21.81 4.13
C ARG A 310 -10.31 -23.03 4.40
N GLY A 311 -9.79 -23.14 5.60
CA GLY A 311 -8.90 -24.24 5.98
C GLY A 311 -8.27 -24.03 7.35
N SER A 312 -7.31 -24.87 7.70
CA SER A 312 -6.56 -24.76 8.96
C SER A 312 -5.10 -25.14 8.77
N GLY A 313 -4.24 -24.67 9.72
CA GLY A 313 -2.83 -25.01 9.77
C GLY A 313 -2.08 -24.73 8.46
N LYS A 314 -1.14 -25.61 8.12
CA LYS A 314 -0.30 -25.45 6.92
C LYS A 314 -1.08 -25.47 5.59
N ALA A 315 -2.23 -26.11 5.56
CA ALA A 315 -3.00 -26.21 4.31
C ALA A 315 -3.49 -24.82 3.85
N ILE A 316 -4.06 -24.03 4.75
CA ILE A 316 -4.55 -22.69 4.41
C ILE A 316 -3.38 -21.74 4.03
N GLU A 317 -2.22 -21.86 4.70
CA GLU A 317 -1.02 -21.09 4.39
C GLU A 317 -0.51 -21.37 2.98
N GLN A 318 -0.38 -22.65 2.60
CA GLN A 318 0.07 -23.04 1.26
C GLN A 318 -0.87 -22.54 0.14
N TRP A 319 -2.18 -22.56 0.39
CA TRP A 319 -3.15 -22.05 -0.58
C TRP A 319 -3.07 -20.53 -0.71
N GLN A 320 -2.85 -19.82 0.39
CA GLN A 320 -2.64 -18.38 0.37
C GLN A 320 -1.35 -18.01 -0.36
N GLU A 321 -0.23 -18.71 -0.08
CA GLU A 321 1.03 -18.55 -0.78
C GLU A 321 0.85 -18.75 -2.29
N ARG A 322 0.16 -19.84 -2.70
CA ARG A 322 -0.13 -20.11 -4.11
C ARG A 322 -0.89 -18.97 -4.79
N ALA A 323 -1.87 -18.38 -4.10
CA ALA A 323 -2.62 -17.24 -4.63
C ALA A 323 -1.78 -15.97 -4.74
N ASN A 324 -0.76 -15.83 -3.87
CA ASN A 324 0.14 -14.67 -3.84
C ASN A 324 1.31 -14.75 -4.85
N GLU A 325 1.57 -15.91 -5.47
CA GLU A 325 2.63 -16.08 -6.50
C GLU A 325 2.37 -15.23 -7.75
N GLN A 326 1.13 -14.87 -8.01
CA GLN A 326 0.72 -14.14 -9.20
C GLN A 326 0.38 -12.68 -8.87
N PHE A 327 0.86 -11.75 -9.70
CA PHE A 327 0.45 -10.36 -9.63
C PHE A 327 -0.97 -10.21 -10.19
N ALA A 328 -1.93 -9.93 -9.31
CA ALA A 328 -3.33 -9.74 -9.65
C ALA A 328 -3.89 -8.52 -8.89
N PRO A 329 -3.74 -7.29 -9.39
CA PRO A 329 -4.05 -6.05 -8.67
C PRO A 329 -5.53 -5.90 -8.31
N ARG A 330 -6.43 -6.52 -9.10
CA ARG A 330 -7.89 -6.53 -8.84
C ARG A 330 -8.36 -7.74 -8.04
N ARG A 331 -7.44 -8.54 -7.48
CA ARG A 331 -7.77 -9.72 -6.67
C ARG A 331 -7.63 -9.39 -5.18
N LEU A 332 -8.63 -9.81 -4.40
CA LEU A 332 -8.58 -9.83 -2.95
C LEU A 332 -8.56 -11.30 -2.50
N THR A 333 -7.48 -11.73 -1.86
CA THR A 333 -7.34 -13.10 -1.35
C THR A 333 -7.41 -13.11 0.16
N LEU A 334 -8.41 -13.79 0.71
CA LEU A 334 -8.68 -13.85 2.14
C LEU A 334 -8.56 -15.30 2.62
N ALA A 335 -7.51 -15.59 3.39
CA ALA A 335 -7.33 -16.88 4.03
C ALA A 335 -7.98 -16.84 5.43
N ILE A 336 -9.19 -17.39 5.54
CA ILE A 336 -10.01 -17.33 6.74
C ILE A 336 -9.98 -18.70 7.45
N PRO A 337 -9.37 -18.83 8.63
CA PRO A 337 -9.31 -20.08 9.37
C PRO A 337 -10.71 -20.65 9.67
N THR A 338 -10.85 -21.98 9.69
CA THR A 338 -12.13 -22.63 10.03
C THR A 338 -12.56 -22.39 11.46
N THR A 339 -11.65 -21.96 12.34
CA THR A 339 -11.95 -21.53 13.71
C THR A 339 -12.71 -20.22 13.78
N GLU A 340 -12.67 -19.39 12.72
CA GLU A 340 -13.44 -18.17 12.60
C GLU A 340 -14.87 -18.52 12.19
N THR A 341 -15.82 -18.38 13.11
CA THR A 341 -17.23 -18.74 12.91
C THR A 341 -18.17 -17.54 12.88
N ASP A 342 -17.80 -16.45 13.53
CA ASP A 342 -18.56 -15.18 13.51
C ASP A 342 -18.10 -14.32 12.33
N LEU A 343 -18.55 -14.70 11.13
CA LEU A 343 -18.18 -14.06 9.88
C LEU A 343 -19.38 -13.35 9.26
N HIS A 344 -19.09 -12.29 8.50
CA HIS A 344 -20.09 -11.67 7.65
C HIS A 344 -20.71 -12.73 6.69
N PRO A 345 -22.04 -12.74 6.45
CA PRO A 345 -22.72 -13.80 5.69
C PRO A 345 -22.08 -14.14 4.34
N LEU A 346 -21.57 -13.16 3.59
CA LEU A 346 -20.90 -13.41 2.32
C LEU A 346 -19.55 -14.11 2.45
N LEU A 347 -18.90 -14.03 3.61
CA LEU A 347 -17.63 -14.68 3.92
C LEU A 347 -17.83 -16.04 4.58
N THR A 348 -19.04 -16.32 5.05
CA THR A 348 -19.40 -17.62 5.59
C THR A 348 -19.49 -18.60 4.44
N LYS A 349 -18.46 -19.44 4.30
CA LYS A 349 -18.39 -20.50 3.30
C LYS A 349 -18.34 -21.84 4.01
N ASP A 350 -19.23 -22.75 3.60
CA ASP A 350 -19.27 -24.10 4.15
C ASP A 350 -17.95 -24.81 3.86
N HIS A 351 -17.32 -25.30 4.92
CA HIS A 351 -16.12 -26.10 4.81
C HIS A 351 -16.19 -27.27 5.79
N ASN A 352 -16.14 -28.47 5.24
CA ASN A 352 -16.18 -29.70 6.00
C ASN A 352 -14.84 -30.44 5.81
N GLY A 353 -14.02 -30.49 6.86
CA GLY A 353 -12.80 -31.28 6.90
C GLY A 353 -11.51 -30.47 7.14
N ASP A 354 -10.39 -31.21 7.19
CA ASP A 354 -9.05 -30.66 7.47
C ASP A 354 -8.33 -30.10 6.22
N GLN A 355 -8.93 -30.30 5.03
CA GLN A 355 -8.36 -29.83 3.76
C GLN A 355 -8.80 -28.39 3.49
N ALA A 356 -7.93 -27.59 2.86
CA ALA A 356 -8.31 -26.25 2.42
C ALA A 356 -9.22 -26.29 1.19
N ALA A 357 -10.09 -25.29 1.07
CA ALA A 357 -10.93 -25.05 -0.10
C ALA A 357 -10.97 -23.56 -0.44
N ALA A 358 -10.97 -23.24 -1.74
CA ALA A 358 -11.09 -21.87 -2.23
C ALA A 358 -12.45 -21.65 -2.90
N TYR A 359 -13.02 -20.47 -2.65
CA TYR A 359 -14.24 -19.96 -3.29
C TYR A 359 -13.85 -18.71 -4.08
N ILE A 360 -13.96 -18.79 -5.40
CA ILE A 360 -13.62 -17.70 -6.33
C ILE A 360 -14.91 -16.98 -6.67
N CYS A 361 -15.00 -15.70 -6.32
CA CYS A 361 -16.18 -14.87 -6.50
C CYS A 361 -15.85 -13.66 -7.37
N SER A 362 -16.74 -13.31 -8.29
CA SER A 362 -16.67 -12.09 -9.09
C SER A 362 -18.03 -11.41 -9.13
N GLY A 363 -18.10 -10.14 -8.78
CA GLY A 363 -19.36 -9.43 -8.61
C GLY A 363 -20.25 -10.13 -7.56
N ASN A 364 -21.45 -10.54 -7.97
CA ASN A 364 -22.43 -11.21 -7.09
C ASN A 364 -22.44 -12.74 -7.23
N ALA A 365 -21.52 -13.32 -7.97
CA ALA A 365 -21.48 -14.76 -8.22
C ALA A 365 -20.20 -15.39 -7.68
N CYS A 366 -20.35 -16.58 -7.05
CA CYS A 366 -19.22 -17.40 -6.66
C CYS A 366 -19.25 -18.73 -7.42
N GLU A 367 -18.09 -19.21 -7.82
CA GLU A 367 -17.93 -20.54 -8.38
C GLU A 367 -18.12 -21.64 -7.29
N PRO A 368 -18.41 -22.89 -7.68
CA PRO A 368 -18.33 -24.00 -6.75
C PRO A 368 -16.94 -24.07 -6.07
N ALA A 369 -16.94 -24.57 -4.82
CA ALA A 369 -15.69 -24.71 -4.06
C ALA A 369 -14.64 -25.53 -4.82
N VAL A 370 -13.44 -24.99 -4.92
CA VAL A 370 -12.26 -25.70 -5.45
C VAL A 370 -11.55 -26.35 -4.27
N THR A 371 -11.47 -27.68 -4.27
CA THR A 371 -10.82 -28.48 -3.20
C THR A 371 -9.53 -29.15 -3.66
N ASP A 372 -9.23 -29.10 -4.95
CA ASP A 372 -8.00 -29.61 -5.54
C ASP A 372 -6.99 -28.46 -5.71
N PHE A 373 -5.80 -28.62 -5.14
CA PHE A 373 -4.75 -27.60 -5.11
C PHE A 373 -4.20 -27.26 -6.50
N GLU A 374 -4.04 -28.28 -7.37
CA GLU A 374 -3.55 -28.08 -8.73
C GLU A 374 -4.59 -27.39 -9.62
N LEU A 375 -5.87 -27.76 -9.45
CA LEU A 375 -6.97 -27.09 -10.11
C LEU A 375 -7.06 -25.62 -9.65
N PHE A 376 -6.84 -25.34 -8.36
CA PHE A 376 -6.81 -23.99 -7.84
C PHE A 376 -5.73 -23.15 -8.55
N GLY A 377 -4.50 -23.68 -8.66
CA GLY A 377 -3.42 -23.02 -9.39
C GLY A 377 -3.76 -22.72 -10.86
N LYS A 378 -4.44 -23.63 -11.55
CA LYS A 378 -4.90 -23.43 -12.93
C LYS A 378 -5.96 -22.33 -13.02
N ARG A 379 -6.93 -22.32 -12.10
CA ARG A 379 -7.98 -21.28 -12.04
C ARG A 379 -7.41 -19.89 -11.82
N LEU A 380 -6.41 -19.76 -10.92
CA LEU A 380 -5.71 -18.51 -10.71
C LEU A 380 -5.06 -17.98 -12.00
N ALA A 381 -4.41 -18.85 -12.78
CA ALA A 381 -3.77 -18.48 -14.03
C ALA A 381 -4.77 -18.09 -15.13
N GLU A 382 -5.91 -18.80 -15.22
CA GLU A 382 -6.97 -18.51 -16.20
C GLU A 382 -7.62 -17.13 -15.94
N SER A 383 -7.80 -16.72 -14.68
CA SER A 383 -8.45 -15.45 -14.35
C SER A 383 -7.64 -14.21 -14.74
N GLU A 384 -6.31 -14.30 -14.81
CA GLU A 384 -5.43 -13.20 -15.22
C GLU A 384 -5.42 -12.95 -16.74
N CYS A 385 -5.71 -13.98 -17.54
CA CYS A 385 -5.51 -13.96 -18.99
C CYS A 385 -6.74 -13.57 -19.80
N THR A 386 -7.92 -13.48 -19.20
CA THR A 386 -9.14 -13.21 -19.94
C THR A 386 -9.67 -11.80 -19.67
N PRO A 387 -9.46 -10.84 -20.59
CA PRO A 387 -10.28 -9.63 -20.54
C PRO A 387 -11.75 -10.07 -20.65
N PRO A 388 -12.68 -9.45 -19.87
CA PRO A 388 -14.08 -9.86 -19.87
C PRO A 388 -14.63 -9.89 -21.27
N SER A 389 -15.31 -10.97 -21.63
CA SER A 389 -15.89 -11.15 -22.96
C SER A 389 -16.86 -10.02 -23.29
N ALA A 390 -17.11 -9.77 -24.58
CA ALA A 390 -18.05 -8.73 -25.00
C ALA A 390 -19.48 -8.95 -24.41
N LYS A 391 -19.84 -10.19 -24.01
CA LYS A 391 -21.10 -10.53 -23.33
C LYS A 391 -21.08 -10.12 -21.86
N GLU A 392 -19.96 -10.27 -21.16
CA GLU A 392 -19.80 -9.83 -19.76
C GLU A 392 -19.82 -8.32 -19.64
N ARG A 393 -19.28 -7.58 -20.65
CA ARG A 393 -19.36 -6.11 -20.74
C ARG A 393 -20.82 -5.60 -20.89
N ALA A 394 -21.71 -6.40 -21.46
CA ALA A 394 -23.11 -6.03 -21.64
C ALA A 394 -23.94 -6.23 -20.35
N PHE A 395 -23.49 -7.10 -19.43
CA PHE A 395 -24.20 -7.42 -18.20
C PHE A 395 -23.91 -6.46 -17.04
N THR A 396 -22.82 -5.69 -17.09
CA THR A 396 -22.56 -4.62 -16.14
C THR A 396 -23.38 -3.40 -16.51
N GLY A 397 -24.64 -3.37 -16.10
CA GLY A 397 -25.63 -2.30 -16.40
C GLY A 397 -25.23 -0.88 -15.96
N SER A 398 -24.03 -0.70 -15.40
CA SER A 398 -23.40 0.59 -15.13
C SER A 398 -22.67 1.21 -16.33
N ALA A 399 -22.16 0.43 -17.28
CA ALA A 399 -21.49 0.96 -18.46
C ALA A 399 -22.45 1.73 -19.41
N GLY A 400 -23.75 1.40 -19.40
CA GLY A 400 -24.78 2.10 -20.17
C GLY A 400 -25.06 3.53 -19.70
N SER A 401 -24.81 3.85 -18.45
CA SER A 401 -25.09 5.20 -17.89
C SER A 401 -23.99 6.23 -18.18
N PHE A 402 -22.76 5.78 -18.46
CA PHE A 402 -21.67 6.69 -18.85
C PHE A 402 -21.78 7.21 -20.29
N LYS A 403 -22.45 6.47 -21.20
CA LYS A 403 -22.65 6.90 -22.59
C LYS A 403 -23.79 7.92 -22.79
N ARG A 404 -24.74 8.05 -21.84
CA ARG A 404 -25.89 8.96 -21.96
C ARG A 404 -25.68 10.38 -21.40
N ALA A 405 -24.51 10.69 -20.89
CA ALA A 405 -24.18 12.05 -20.44
C ALA A 405 -23.64 12.97 -21.57
N ARG A 406 -23.81 12.56 -22.85
CA ARG A 406 -23.40 13.33 -24.03
C ARG A 406 -24.55 13.73 -24.98
N GLU A 407 -25.82 13.58 -24.57
CA GLU A 407 -26.97 14.14 -25.31
C GLU A 407 -27.71 15.20 -24.47
#